data_1b2e061d7c0d3e2264726a7f2efb2331
#
_entry.id   1b2e061d7c0d3e2264726a7f2efb2331
#
_cell.length_a   1.000
_cell.length_b   1.000
_cell.length_c   1.000
_cell.angle_alpha   90.00
_cell.angle_beta   90.00
_cell.angle_gamma   90.00
#
_symmetry.space_group_name_H-M   'P 1'
#
loop_
_entity.id
_entity.type
_entity.pdbx_description
1 polymer ?
#
loop_
_entity_poly.entity_id
_entity_poly.type
_entity_poly.pdbx_seq_one_letter_code
_entity_poly.pdbx_strand_id
1 'polypeptide(L)'
;RIYGMDMGQMLAGAQYRGDFEKRIKMVMEGAVKEGNTIIYIDEIHNMIGAGRGSDGGPDASNMLKQYLEAGDIRFIGSTTYEEYNRYMAQSKGIVRRFQQIDIKEPTEEEAIKILEGLQYKYNKFHNVTYRKDALEYAVRASAKYISNRCLPDKAIDLMDEAGAYLEVHPVEYRQRSYVTKAIIQQI
;
A
#
# COMPACT_ATOMS: atom_id res chain seq x y z
N ARG A 1 11.99 -16.63 -0.18
CA ARG A 1 10.68 -16.24 0.35
C ARG A 1 10.61 -14.73 0.54
N ILE A 2 9.40 -14.13 0.50
CA ILE A 2 9.17 -12.70 0.75
C ILE A 2 8.38 -12.60 2.05
N TYR A 3 8.87 -11.78 2.98
CA TYR A 3 8.22 -11.48 4.24
C TYR A 3 7.92 -9.98 4.32
N GLY A 4 6.68 -9.63 4.63
CA GLY A 4 6.29 -8.26 4.93
C GLY A 4 6.65 -7.91 6.38
N MET A 5 7.40 -6.83 6.59
CA MET A 5 7.69 -6.31 7.91
C MET A 5 6.73 -5.15 8.20
N ASP A 6 5.87 -5.36 9.19
CA ASP A 6 4.93 -4.36 9.67
C ASP A 6 5.60 -3.47 10.73
N MET A 7 5.86 -2.22 10.36
CA MET A 7 6.50 -1.25 11.25
C MET A 7 5.62 -0.89 12.45
N GLY A 8 4.30 -0.88 12.29
CA GLY A 8 3.36 -0.66 13.39
C GLY A 8 3.48 -1.74 14.47
N GLN A 9 3.55 -3.01 14.06
CA GLN A 9 3.76 -4.12 15.00
C GLN A 9 5.15 -4.08 15.65
N MET A 10 6.17 -3.63 14.94
CA MET A 10 7.52 -3.47 15.52
C MET A 10 7.56 -2.41 16.61
N LEU A 11 6.77 -1.35 16.46
CA LEU A 11 6.67 -0.25 17.45
C LEU A 11 5.68 -0.56 18.57
N ALA A 12 4.66 -1.37 18.33
CA ALA A 12 3.61 -1.67 19.32
C ALA A 12 4.21 -2.27 20.60
N GLY A 13 3.99 -1.60 21.74
CA GLY A 13 4.49 -2.02 23.05
C GLY A 13 6.01 -1.91 23.23
N ALA A 14 6.75 -1.27 22.35
CA ALA A 14 8.13 -0.88 22.56
C ALA A 14 8.14 0.43 23.40
N GLN A 15 8.34 0.33 24.70
CA GLN A 15 8.41 1.50 25.59
C GLN A 15 9.75 2.23 25.46
N TYR A 16 10.80 1.52 25.08
CA TYR A 16 12.15 2.06 24.95
C TYR A 16 12.72 1.77 23.56
N ARG A 17 13.56 2.67 23.09
CA ARG A 17 14.30 2.51 21.82
C ARG A 17 14.97 1.14 21.68
N GLY A 18 15.55 0.63 22.77
CA GLY A 18 16.24 -0.67 22.77
C GLY A 18 15.33 -1.87 22.51
N ASP A 19 14.03 -1.78 22.81
CA ASP A 19 13.09 -2.87 22.56
C ASP A 19 12.77 -2.97 21.08
N PHE A 20 12.59 -1.82 20.42
CA PHE A 20 12.41 -1.74 18.97
C PHE A 20 13.64 -2.26 18.21
N GLU A 21 14.84 -1.81 18.62
CA GLU A 21 16.10 -2.27 18.02
C GLU A 21 16.30 -3.79 18.18
N LYS A 22 15.98 -4.35 19.33
CA LYS A 22 16.03 -5.80 19.57
C LYS A 22 15.07 -6.57 18.64
N ARG A 23 13.84 -6.09 18.47
CA ARG A 23 12.85 -6.74 17.60
C ARG A 23 13.32 -6.75 16.15
N ILE A 24 13.78 -5.62 15.62
CA ILE A 24 14.33 -5.54 14.27
C ILE A 24 15.49 -6.52 14.12
N LYS A 25 16.43 -6.52 15.08
CA LYS A 25 17.58 -7.43 15.07
C LYS A 25 17.14 -8.89 15.02
N MET A 26 16.17 -9.30 15.82
CA MET A 26 15.65 -10.69 15.82
C MET A 26 15.05 -11.07 14.47
N VAL A 27 14.28 -10.17 13.84
CA VAL A 27 13.70 -10.42 12.50
C VAL A 27 14.80 -10.57 11.45
N MET A 28 15.80 -9.68 11.47
CA MET A 28 16.91 -9.71 10.52
C MET A 28 17.78 -10.95 10.69
N GLU A 29 18.13 -11.32 11.92
CA GLU A 29 18.90 -12.54 12.22
C GLU A 29 18.11 -13.80 11.80
N GLY A 30 16.80 -13.82 12.00
CA GLY A 30 15.93 -14.89 11.52
C GLY A 30 15.95 -15.00 9.99
N ALA A 31 15.86 -13.88 9.30
CA ALA A 31 15.93 -13.81 7.84
C ALA A 31 17.27 -14.26 7.27
N VAL A 32 18.38 -13.87 7.90
CA VAL A 32 19.74 -14.34 7.54
C VAL A 32 19.84 -15.84 7.71
N LYS A 33 19.38 -16.38 8.86
CA LYS A 33 19.43 -17.81 9.17
C LYS A 33 18.60 -18.67 8.21
N GLU A 34 17.45 -18.15 7.76
CA GLU A 34 16.62 -18.87 6.78
C GLU A 34 17.27 -18.90 5.39
N GLY A 35 18.01 -17.87 5.03
CA GLY A 35 18.67 -17.72 3.73
C GLY A 35 17.67 -17.46 2.59
N ASN A 36 18.16 -16.88 1.49
CA ASN A 36 17.38 -16.53 0.29
C ASN A 36 16.05 -15.82 0.60
N THR A 37 16.11 -14.87 1.52
CA THR A 37 14.98 -14.13 2.05
C THR A 37 14.94 -12.72 1.47
N ILE A 38 13.75 -12.24 1.16
CA ILE A 38 13.45 -10.85 0.79
C ILE A 38 12.56 -10.27 1.88
N ILE A 39 12.95 -9.14 2.45
CA ILE A 39 12.11 -8.39 3.38
C ILE A 39 11.47 -7.23 2.63
N TYR A 40 10.14 -7.19 2.61
CA TYR A 40 9.36 -6.08 2.12
C TYR A 40 9.00 -5.15 3.28
N ILE A 41 9.29 -3.87 3.11
CA ILE A 41 9.01 -2.82 4.10
C ILE A 41 8.10 -1.79 3.42
N ASP A 42 6.85 -1.74 3.86
CA ASP A 42 5.94 -0.69 3.44
C ASP A 42 6.28 0.62 4.17
N GLU A 43 6.08 1.74 3.48
CA GLU A 43 6.41 3.06 4.02
C GLU A 43 7.83 3.12 4.63
N ILE A 44 8.83 2.62 3.90
CA ILE A 44 10.22 2.51 4.36
C ILE A 44 10.80 3.85 4.86
N HIS A 45 10.24 4.97 4.44
CA HIS A 45 10.61 6.29 4.91
C HIS A 45 10.44 6.45 6.42
N ASN A 46 9.50 5.72 7.04
CA ASN A 46 9.32 5.68 8.49
C ASN A 46 10.53 5.10 9.24
N MET A 47 11.27 4.19 8.59
CA MET A 47 12.52 3.65 9.14
C MET A 47 13.71 4.60 8.95
N ILE A 48 13.73 5.35 7.85
CA ILE A 48 14.95 6.02 7.38
C ILE A 48 15.03 7.49 7.82
N GLY A 49 13.91 8.17 7.95
CA GLY A 49 13.94 9.61 8.14
C GLY A 49 12.99 10.19 9.17
N ALA A 50 11.87 9.53 9.41
CA ALA A 50 10.85 10.05 10.32
C ALA A 50 11.28 10.02 11.79
N GLY A 51 12.28 9.23 12.15
CA GLY A 51 12.86 9.19 13.51
C GLY A 51 13.76 10.38 13.89
N ARG A 52 13.95 11.34 12.97
CA ARG A 52 14.75 12.56 13.23
C ARG A 52 13.93 13.73 13.79
N GLY A 53 12.64 13.52 14.12
CA GLY A 53 11.84 14.50 14.82
C GLY A 53 12.39 14.83 16.20
N SER A 54 12.06 16.01 16.75
CA SER A 54 12.52 16.56 18.03
C SER A 54 12.33 15.65 19.25
N ASP A 55 11.59 14.57 19.14
CA ASP A 55 11.25 13.66 20.22
C ASP A 55 12.08 12.35 20.25
N GLY A 56 13.19 12.26 19.49
CA GLY A 56 14.14 11.15 19.62
C GLY A 56 13.58 9.78 19.27
N GLY A 57 12.63 9.70 18.33
CA GLY A 57 12.09 8.43 17.84
C GLY A 57 13.17 7.47 17.36
N PRO A 58 12.90 6.16 17.34
CA PRO A 58 13.90 5.15 17.00
C PRO A 58 14.38 5.31 15.55
N ASP A 59 15.64 5.69 15.36
CA ASP A 59 16.29 5.75 14.06
C ASP A 59 16.84 4.36 13.71
N ALA A 60 16.08 3.59 12.96
CA ALA A 60 16.49 2.27 12.47
C ALA A 60 17.41 2.35 11.22
N SER A 61 17.72 3.54 10.74
CA SER A 61 18.54 3.77 9.56
C SER A 61 19.90 3.07 9.64
N ASN A 62 20.55 3.17 10.79
CA ASN A 62 21.88 2.56 10.98
C ASN A 62 21.82 1.03 11.01
N MET A 63 20.77 0.46 11.58
CA MET A 63 20.56 -0.99 11.58
C MET A 63 20.31 -1.50 10.16
N LEU A 64 19.37 -0.85 9.45
CA LEU A 64 19.08 -1.21 8.06
C LEU A 64 20.33 -1.13 7.18
N LYS A 65 21.15 -0.09 7.37
CA LYS A 65 22.40 0.10 6.64
C LYS A 65 23.36 -1.09 6.82
N GLN A 66 23.47 -1.62 8.02
CA GLN A 66 24.32 -2.76 8.35
C GLN A 66 23.95 -4.00 7.53
N TYR A 67 22.66 -4.34 7.47
CA TYR A 67 22.17 -5.49 6.71
C TYR A 67 22.22 -5.27 5.19
N LEU A 68 22.00 -4.02 4.73
CA LEU A 68 22.19 -3.66 3.33
C LEU A 68 23.65 -3.76 2.88
N GLU A 69 24.62 -3.49 3.78
CA GLU A 69 26.05 -3.62 3.51
C GLU A 69 26.51 -5.07 3.50
N ALA A 70 25.98 -5.89 4.40
CA ALA A 70 26.30 -7.31 4.48
C ALA A 70 25.82 -8.08 3.23
N GLY A 71 24.67 -7.70 2.68
CA GLY A 71 24.13 -8.32 1.47
C GLY A 71 23.47 -9.69 1.68
N ASP A 72 23.36 -10.16 2.92
CA ASP A 72 22.78 -11.46 3.27
C ASP A 72 21.27 -11.49 3.09
N ILE A 73 20.61 -10.33 3.15
CA ILE A 73 19.18 -10.15 2.99
C ILE A 73 18.91 -9.18 1.84
N ARG A 74 17.91 -9.47 1.03
CA ARG A 74 17.40 -8.53 0.03
C ARG A 74 16.22 -7.76 0.59
N PHE A 75 16.13 -6.48 0.21
CA PHE A 75 15.06 -5.59 0.67
C PHE A 75 14.26 -5.02 -0.50
N ILE A 76 12.97 -4.90 -0.30
CA ILE A 76 12.06 -4.12 -1.14
C ILE A 76 11.39 -3.10 -0.23
N GLY A 77 11.52 -1.82 -0.53
CA GLY A 77 10.86 -0.75 0.21
C GLY A 77 9.91 0.02 -0.69
N SER A 78 8.69 0.27 -0.22
CA SER A 78 7.75 1.17 -0.87
C SER A 78 7.68 2.51 -0.16
N THR A 79 7.47 3.57 -0.93
CA THR A 79 7.26 4.93 -0.42
C THR A 79 6.61 5.79 -1.51
N THR A 80 6.08 6.95 -1.15
CA THR A 80 5.61 7.94 -2.10
C THR A 80 6.75 8.84 -2.58
N TYR A 81 6.58 9.52 -3.72
CA TYR A 81 7.56 10.49 -4.21
C TYR A 81 7.78 11.65 -3.23
N GLU A 82 6.70 12.12 -2.59
CA GLU A 82 6.77 13.20 -1.61
C GLU A 82 7.62 12.80 -0.41
N GLU A 83 7.33 11.64 0.19
CA GLU A 83 8.03 11.13 1.35
C GLU A 83 9.46 10.71 1.05
N TYR A 84 9.70 10.14 -0.15
CA TYR A 84 11.05 9.90 -0.62
C TYR A 84 11.88 11.18 -0.63
N ASN A 85 11.38 12.24 -1.27
CA ASN A 85 12.09 13.52 -1.35
C ASN A 85 12.28 14.15 0.03
N ARG A 86 11.27 14.06 0.89
CA ARG A 86 11.29 14.68 2.23
C ARG A 86 12.21 13.96 3.21
N TYR A 87 12.20 12.63 3.23
CA TYR A 87 12.85 11.84 4.26
C TYR A 87 14.04 11.01 3.77
N MET A 88 13.94 10.40 2.59
CA MET A 88 14.94 9.44 2.10
C MET A 88 16.05 10.08 1.30
N ALA A 89 15.76 11.04 0.42
CA ALA A 89 16.73 11.62 -0.51
C ALA A 89 17.99 12.19 0.21
N GLN A 90 17.83 12.66 1.44
CA GLN A 90 18.92 13.17 2.27
C GLN A 90 19.81 12.05 2.84
N SER A 91 19.32 10.82 2.92
CA SER A 91 20.03 9.67 3.48
C SER A 91 20.86 8.94 2.40
N LYS A 92 21.78 9.68 1.76
CA LYS A 92 22.60 9.18 0.62
C LYS A 92 23.26 7.82 0.88
N GLY A 93 23.63 7.54 2.14
CA GLY A 93 24.25 6.27 2.53
C GLY A 93 23.36 5.06 2.36
N ILE A 94 22.03 5.22 2.49
CA ILE A 94 21.05 4.14 2.33
C ILE A 94 20.53 4.12 0.90
N VAL A 95 20.13 5.27 0.37
CA VAL A 95 19.52 5.39 -0.97
C VAL A 95 20.40 4.78 -2.06
N ARG A 96 21.72 5.00 -2.01
CA ARG A 96 22.66 4.43 -2.98
C ARG A 96 22.72 2.89 -3.00
N ARG A 97 22.13 2.21 -2.02
CA ARG A 97 22.05 0.76 -1.91
C ARG A 97 20.76 0.17 -2.42
N PHE A 98 19.81 1.04 -2.73
CA PHE A 98 18.55 0.67 -3.37
C PHE A 98 18.58 1.07 -4.85
N GLN A 99 18.05 0.21 -5.67
CA GLN A 99 17.66 0.57 -7.03
C GLN A 99 16.26 1.19 -6.95
N GLN A 100 16.12 2.43 -7.41
CA GLN A 100 14.82 3.08 -7.49
C GLN A 100 14.05 2.55 -8.70
N ILE A 101 12.79 2.21 -8.46
CA ILE A 101 11.86 1.76 -9.50
C ILE A 101 10.61 2.63 -9.38
N ASP A 102 10.36 3.43 -10.42
CA ASP A 102 9.20 4.31 -10.46
C ASP A 102 7.97 3.54 -10.91
N ILE A 103 6.93 3.55 -10.07
CA ILE A 103 5.62 2.99 -10.41
C ILE A 103 4.72 4.15 -10.81
N LYS A 104 4.39 4.21 -12.09
CA LYS A 104 3.51 5.26 -12.64
C LYS A 104 2.05 4.93 -12.40
N GLU A 105 1.23 5.98 -12.35
CA GLU A 105 -0.22 5.84 -12.39
C GLU A 105 -0.64 5.09 -13.67
N PRO A 106 -1.50 4.06 -13.58
CA PRO A 106 -1.96 3.33 -14.75
C PRO A 106 -2.84 4.22 -15.63
N THR A 107 -2.89 3.90 -16.93
CA THR A 107 -3.86 4.47 -17.85
C THR A 107 -5.29 4.05 -17.48
N GLU A 108 -6.30 4.73 -18.01
CA GLU A 108 -7.71 4.35 -17.78
C GLU A 108 -7.98 2.90 -18.23
N GLU A 109 -7.42 2.49 -19.38
CA GLU A 109 -7.57 1.13 -19.91
C GLU A 109 -6.91 0.07 -19.00
N GLU A 110 -5.76 0.38 -18.43
CA GLU A 110 -5.09 -0.50 -17.48
C GLU A 110 -5.86 -0.56 -16.15
N ALA A 111 -6.36 0.58 -15.67
CA ALA A 111 -7.18 0.65 -14.47
C ALA A 111 -8.49 -0.16 -14.62
N ILE A 112 -9.15 -0.12 -15.78
CA ILE A 112 -10.33 -0.96 -16.07
C ILE A 112 -9.97 -2.44 -15.92
N LYS A 113 -8.86 -2.89 -16.49
CA LYS A 113 -8.40 -4.29 -16.35
C LYS A 113 -8.10 -4.66 -14.89
N ILE A 114 -7.55 -3.72 -14.11
CA ILE A 114 -7.31 -3.93 -12.67
C ILE A 114 -8.65 -4.13 -11.94
N LEU A 115 -9.65 -3.29 -12.18
CA LEU A 115 -10.97 -3.43 -11.58
C LEU A 115 -11.65 -4.75 -12.00
N GLU A 116 -11.57 -5.13 -13.29
CA GLU A 116 -12.06 -6.42 -13.79
C GLU A 116 -11.39 -7.59 -13.03
N GLY A 117 -10.09 -7.51 -12.77
CA GLY A 117 -9.35 -8.51 -11.98
C GLY A 117 -9.77 -8.57 -10.51
N LEU A 118 -10.16 -7.44 -9.92
CA LEU A 118 -10.61 -7.35 -8.54
C LEU A 118 -12.10 -7.69 -8.35
N GLN A 119 -12.88 -7.59 -9.42
CA GLN A 119 -14.35 -7.74 -9.43
C GLN A 119 -14.84 -8.95 -8.63
N TYR A 120 -14.18 -10.10 -8.78
CA TYR A 120 -14.59 -11.32 -8.09
C TYR A 120 -14.57 -11.18 -6.55
N LYS A 121 -13.58 -10.49 -6.00
CA LYS A 121 -13.45 -10.27 -4.56
C LYS A 121 -14.56 -9.37 -4.04
N TYR A 122 -14.82 -8.27 -4.74
CA TYR A 122 -15.86 -7.30 -4.40
C TYR A 122 -17.26 -7.86 -4.61
N ASN A 123 -17.49 -8.64 -5.68
CA ASN A 123 -18.75 -9.38 -5.88
C ASN A 123 -19.07 -10.25 -4.66
N LYS A 124 -18.07 -10.97 -4.16
CA LYS A 124 -18.24 -11.87 -3.01
C LYS A 124 -18.43 -11.11 -1.71
N PHE A 125 -17.71 -10.00 -1.52
CA PHE A 125 -17.74 -9.22 -0.29
C PHE A 125 -19.10 -8.53 -0.11
N HIS A 126 -19.57 -7.81 -1.12
CA HIS A 126 -20.84 -7.09 -1.09
C HIS A 126 -22.06 -7.92 -1.53
N ASN A 127 -21.85 -9.17 -1.91
CA ASN A 127 -22.91 -10.05 -2.46
C ASN A 127 -23.66 -9.41 -3.64
N VAL A 128 -22.92 -8.79 -4.55
CA VAL A 128 -23.42 -8.09 -5.76
C VAL A 128 -22.68 -8.57 -7.00
N THR A 129 -23.14 -8.15 -8.17
CA THR A 129 -22.42 -8.36 -9.44
C THR A 129 -22.19 -7.02 -10.11
N TYR A 130 -20.94 -6.64 -10.28
CA TYR A 130 -20.58 -5.43 -11.03
C TYR A 130 -20.68 -5.71 -12.53
N ARG A 131 -21.38 -4.84 -13.24
CA ARG A 131 -21.40 -4.91 -14.71
C ARG A 131 -20.16 -4.23 -15.29
N LYS A 132 -19.73 -4.67 -16.45
CA LYS A 132 -18.56 -4.12 -17.12
C LYS A 132 -18.70 -2.61 -17.37
N ASP A 133 -19.87 -2.16 -17.82
CA ASP A 133 -20.16 -0.73 -18.01
C ASP A 133 -20.05 0.11 -16.74
N ALA A 134 -20.30 -0.48 -15.56
CA ALA A 134 -20.12 0.17 -14.27
C ALA A 134 -18.64 0.34 -13.92
N LEU A 135 -17.83 -0.71 -14.13
CA LEU A 135 -16.38 -0.65 -13.89
C LEU A 135 -15.68 0.37 -14.79
N GLU A 136 -16.01 0.35 -16.09
CA GLU A 136 -15.51 1.35 -17.03
C GLU A 136 -15.91 2.76 -16.62
N TYR A 137 -17.16 2.94 -16.18
CA TYR A 137 -17.65 4.25 -15.74
C TYR A 137 -16.98 4.70 -14.45
N ALA A 138 -16.75 3.81 -13.48
CA ALA A 138 -16.05 4.13 -12.24
C ALA A 138 -14.65 4.68 -12.51
N VAL A 139 -13.90 4.08 -13.43
CA VAL A 139 -12.57 4.55 -13.82
C VAL A 139 -12.66 5.92 -14.47
N ARG A 140 -13.51 6.09 -15.49
CA ARG A 140 -13.61 7.35 -16.24
C ARG A 140 -14.14 8.50 -15.39
N ALA A 141 -15.15 8.23 -14.54
CA ALA A 141 -15.70 9.23 -13.64
C ALA A 141 -14.68 9.67 -12.58
N SER A 142 -14.00 8.71 -11.95
CA SER A 142 -12.96 9.04 -10.97
C SER A 142 -11.79 9.80 -11.60
N ALA A 143 -11.35 9.43 -12.81
CA ALA A 143 -10.30 10.14 -13.53
C ALA A 143 -10.69 11.59 -13.81
N LYS A 144 -11.97 11.83 -14.15
CA LYS A 144 -12.47 13.15 -14.52
C LYS A 144 -12.77 14.06 -13.33
N TYR A 145 -13.34 13.51 -12.25
CA TYR A 145 -13.91 14.30 -11.15
C TYR A 145 -13.08 14.26 -9.86
N ILE A 146 -12.25 13.24 -9.66
CA ILE A 146 -11.42 13.11 -8.45
C ILE A 146 -9.96 13.43 -8.82
N SER A 147 -9.51 14.63 -8.46
CA SER A 147 -8.17 15.13 -8.82
C SER A 147 -7.10 14.91 -7.75
N ASN A 148 -7.49 14.67 -6.50
CA ASN A 148 -6.58 14.57 -5.35
C ASN A 148 -6.11 13.13 -5.05
N ARG A 149 -6.47 12.18 -5.90
CA ARG A 149 -6.08 10.76 -5.80
C ARG A 149 -5.71 10.20 -7.17
N CYS A 150 -4.91 9.15 -7.18
CA CYS A 150 -4.46 8.46 -8.38
C CYS A 150 -5.31 7.22 -8.70
N LEU A 151 -5.31 6.83 -9.97
CA LEU A 151 -5.76 5.50 -10.38
C LEU A 151 -4.74 4.43 -9.91
N PRO A 152 -5.16 3.20 -9.60
CA PRO A 152 -6.55 2.71 -9.66
C PRO A 152 -7.37 3.01 -8.40
N ASP A 153 -6.78 3.48 -7.31
CA ASP A 153 -7.39 3.56 -5.98
C ASP A 153 -8.71 4.33 -5.97
N LYS A 154 -8.74 5.53 -6.57
CA LYS A 154 -9.97 6.33 -6.65
C LYS A 154 -11.14 5.64 -7.37
N ALA A 155 -10.83 4.73 -8.32
CA ALA A 155 -11.84 3.96 -9.03
C ALA A 155 -12.27 2.73 -8.22
N ILE A 156 -11.35 2.14 -7.46
CA ILE A 156 -11.62 1.05 -6.53
C ILE A 156 -12.53 1.56 -5.39
N ASP A 157 -12.28 2.75 -4.86
CA ASP A 157 -13.12 3.37 -3.84
C ASP A 157 -14.57 3.52 -4.34
N LEU A 158 -14.78 4.05 -5.57
CA LEU A 158 -16.12 4.15 -6.16
C LEU A 158 -16.79 2.79 -6.36
N MET A 159 -16.02 1.78 -6.74
CA MET A 159 -16.50 0.43 -6.88
C MET A 159 -16.96 -0.13 -5.52
N ASP A 160 -16.17 0.05 -4.47
CA ASP A 160 -16.48 -0.40 -3.11
C ASP A 160 -17.72 0.30 -2.57
N GLU A 161 -17.77 1.62 -2.69
CA GLU A 161 -18.90 2.44 -2.25
C GLU A 161 -20.21 2.08 -2.97
N ALA A 162 -20.15 1.79 -4.28
CA ALA A 162 -21.31 1.33 -5.05
C ALA A 162 -21.83 -0.03 -4.57
N GLY A 163 -20.94 -0.93 -4.16
CA GLY A 163 -21.32 -2.20 -3.53
C GLY A 163 -22.01 -1.99 -2.20
N ALA A 164 -21.41 -1.19 -1.32
CA ALA A 164 -21.95 -0.85 -0.02
C ALA A 164 -23.29 -0.11 -0.13
N TYR A 165 -23.43 0.78 -1.11
CA TYR A 165 -24.70 1.49 -1.37
C TYR A 165 -25.87 0.52 -1.61
N LEU A 166 -25.65 -0.55 -2.36
CA LEU A 166 -26.68 -1.57 -2.59
C LEU A 166 -27.02 -2.38 -1.34
N GLU A 167 -26.09 -2.55 -0.41
CA GLU A 167 -26.35 -3.26 0.84
C GLU A 167 -27.28 -2.51 1.78
N VAL A 168 -27.18 -1.18 1.83
CA VAL A 168 -27.92 -0.34 2.79
C VAL A 168 -29.25 0.20 2.26
N HIS A 169 -29.50 0.08 0.95
CA HIS A 169 -30.74 0.57 0.35
C HIS A 169 -31.90 -0.42 0.45
N PRO A 170 -33.17 0.08 0.43
CA PRO A 170 -34.37 -0.74 0.58
C PRO A 170 -34.49 -1.87 -0.45
N VAL A 171 -35.34 -2.85 -0.12
CA VAL A 171 -35.57 -4.13 -0.84
C VAL A 171 -35.72 -4.00 -2.36
N GLU A 172 -36.24 -2.88 -2.87
CA GLU A 172 -36.37 -2.60 -4.31
C GLU A 172 -35.03 -2.59 -5.05
N TYR A 173 -33.95 -2.17 -4.40
CA TYR A 173 -32.60 -2.20 -4.95
C TYR A 173 -31.88 -3.53 -4.66
N ARG A 174 -32.19 -4.21 -3.55
CA ARG A 174 -31.60 -5.53 -3.21
C ARG A 174 -32.02 -6.63 -4.16
N GLN A 175 -33.16 -6.52 -4.85
CA GLN A 175 -33.54 -7.48 -5.91
C GLN A 175 -32.72 -7.32 -7.17
N ARG A 176 -31.97 -6.22 -7.32
CA ARG A 176 -31.03 -6.00 -8.42
C ARG A 176 -29.61 -6.23 -7.88
N SER A 177 -29.18 -7.47 -7.85
CA SER A 177 -27.81 -7.86 -7.48
C SER A 177 -26.73 -7.27 -8.41
N TYR A 178 -27.06 -6.24 -9.19
CA TYR A 178 -26.16 -5.69 -10.22
C TYR A 178 -25.82 -4.24 -9.92
N VAL A 179 -24.54 -3.96 -9.71
CA VAL A 179 -24.02 -2.58 -9.76
C VAL A 179 -23.96 -2.15 -11.22
N THR A 180 -24.73 -1.14 -11.55
CA THR A 180 -24.81 -0.54 -12.88
C THR A 180 -24.16 0.84 -12.90
N LYS A 181 -23.90 1.37 -14.11
CA LYS A 181 -23.44 2.75 -14.28
C LYS A 181 -24.33 3.76 -13.55
N ALA A 182 -25.65 3.57 -13.56
CA ALA A 182 -26.60 4.48 -12.90
C ALA A 182 -26.39 4.56 -11.37
N ILE A 183 -25.95 3.47 -10.74
CA ILE A 183 -25.64 3.45 -9.30
C ILE A 183 -24.38 4.25 -9.02
N ILE A 184 -23.33 4.05 -9.82
CA ILE A 184 -22.09 4.83 -9.67
C ILE A 184 -22.31 6.33 -9.92
N GLN A 185 -23.29 6.70 -10.72
CA GLN A 185 -23.66 8.10 -10.95
C GLN A 185 -24.37 8.78 -9.76
N GLN A 186 -24.88 8.01 -8.83
CA GLN A 186 -25.58 8.50 -7.64
C GLN A 186 -24.67 8.70 -6.44
N ILE A 187 -23.50 8.13 -6.47
CA ILE A 187 -22.41 8.25 -5.50
C ILE A 187 -21.51 9.43 -5.86
#